data_4471ac5a2f9b1267c678a0a079858694
#
_entry.id   4471ac5a2f9b1267c678a0a079858694
#
_cell.length_a   1.000
_cell.length_b   1.000
_cell.length_c   1.000
_cell.angle_alpha   90.00
_cell.angle_beta   90.00
_cell.angle_gamma   90.00
#
_symmetry.space_group_name_H-M   'P 1'
#
loop_
_entity.id
_entity.type
_entity.pdbx_description
1 polymer ?
#
loop_
_entity_poly.entity_id
_entity_poly.type
_entity_poly.pdbx_seq_one_letter_code
_entity_poly.pdbx_strand_id
1 'polypeptide(L)'
;MINFNKFYKLFNLISLSLVIASVLLLFFKGLNFGVDFKGGTLIELRSNDKNINVTSLRQSFNKMKLGDFNIKKFGNENDFLIKIEKKDTSSNAIEVIKKDLTSSLGGSFNFRRVENVGPKVSSELLKSGIIAIALSLAAMLFYIWIRFEWQFSLGAILALFHDVIITLGLFSLFSLEINLSIVAAVLTIVGYSMNDTVVIYDRVRENLRKFSDI
;
A
#
# COMPACT_ATOMS: atom_id res chain seq x y z
N MET A 1 -34.27 2.53 18.16
CA MET A 1 -33.96 2.45 16.72
C MET A 1 -33.16 3.70 16.34
N ILE A 2 -31.97 3.52 15.78
CA ILE A 2 -31.13 4.64 15.34
C ILE A 2 -31.71 5.17 14.03
N ASN A 3 -32.08 6.46 13.99
CA ASN A 3 -32.58 7.12 12.78
C ASN A 3 -31.41 7.47 11.86
N PHE A 4 -30.99 6.54 11.03
CA PHE A 4 -29.92 6.74 10.04
C PHE A 4 -30.17 7.92 9.11
N ASN A 5 -31.43 8.17 8.80
CA ASN A 5 -31.85 9.24 7.88
C ASN A 5 -31.58 10.67 8.41
N LYS A 6 -31.31 10.84 9.73
CA LYS A 6 -31.06 12.16 10.31
C LYS A 6 -29.68 12.73 9.95
N PHE A 7 -28.71 11.86 9.74
CA PHE A 7 -27.29 12.24 9.61
C PHE A 7 -26.71 12.03 8.19
N TYR A 8 -27.53 11.60 7.21
CA TYR A 8 -26.99 11.26 5.89
C TYR A 8 -26.27 12.44 5.21
N LYS A 9 -26.78 13.68 5.36
CA LYS A 9 -26.12 14.86 4.78
C LYS A 9 -24.74 15.12 5.37
N LEU A 10 -24.61 14.93 6.70
CA LEU A 10 -23.33 15.10 7.39
C LEU A 10 -22.31 14.04 6.95
N PHE A 11 -22.72 12.77 6.90
CA PHE A 11 -21.82 11.69 6.47
C PHE A 11 -21.43 11.81 5.01
N ASN A 12 -22.33 12.22 4.12
CA ASN A 12 -21.99 12.47 2.73
C ASN A 12 -21.01 13.64 2.58
N LEU A 13 -21.15 14.70 3.37
CA LEU A 13 -20.21 15.82 3.37
C LEU A 13 -18.82 15.39 3.86
N ILE A 14 -18.75 14.61 4.93
CA ILE A 14 -17.49 14.05 5.45
C ILE A 14 -16.83 13.15 4.39
N SER A 15 -17.59 12.23 3.80
CA SER A 15 -17.12 11.33 2.76
C SER A 15 -16.56 12.09 1.55
N LEU A 16 -17.31 13.08 1.05
CA LEU A 16 -16.85 13.92 -0.06
C LEU A 16 -15.58 14.69 0.30
N SER A 17 -15.51 15.24 1.52
CA SER A 17 -14.32 15.95 1.99
C SER A 17 -13.10 15.04 2.07
N LEU A 18 -13.26 13.78 2.53
CA LEU A 18 -12.21 12.79 2.57
C LEU A 18 -11.71 12.43 1.17
N VAL A 19 -12.60 12.23 0.21
CA VAL A 19 -12.24 11.97 -1.20
C VAL A 19 -11.43 13.13 -1.76
N ILE A 20 -11.91 14.37 -1.61
CA ILE A 20 -11.21 15.57 -2.10
C ILE A 20 -9.83 15.68 -1.44
N ALA A 21 -9.73 15.52 -0.12
CA ALA A 21 -8.46 15.56 0.60
C ALA A 21 -7.51 14.46 0.12
N SER A 22 -8.01 13.25 -0.12
CA SER A 22 -7.23 12.12 -0.64
C SER A 22 -6.68 12.39 -2.04
N VAL A 23 -7.52 12.93 -2.94
CA VAL A 23 -7.08 13.31 -4.30
C VAL A 23 -6.01 14.38 -4.24
N LEU A 24 -6.17 15.41 -3.40
CA LEU A 24 -5.16 16.45 -3.22
C LEU A 24 -3.84 15.88 -2.66
N LEU A 25 -3.92 15.01 -1.66
CA LEU A 25 -2.74 14.32 -1.12
C LEU A 25 -2.02 13.49 -2.18
N LEU A 26 -2.74 12.72 -2.98
CA LEU A 26 -2.18 11.92 -4.07
C LEU A 26 -1.52 12.80 -5.15
N PHE A 27 -2.12 13.96 -5.44
CA PHE A 27 -1.58 14.88 -6.45
C PHE A 27 -0.33 15.62 -5.96
N PHE A 28 -0.34 16.16 -4.73
CA PHE A 28 0.76 16.99 -4.23
C PHE A 28 1.89 16.17 -3.58
N LYS A 29 1.56 15.12 -2.86
CA LYS A 29 2.52 14.30 -2.10
C LYS A 29 2.89 13.00 -2.84
N GLY A 30 1.96 12.46 -3.63
CA GLY A 30 2.14 11.19 -4.34
C GLY A 30 2.15 9.98 -3.43
N LEU A 31 2.58 8.84 -3.98
CA LEU A 31 2.69 7.56 -3.29
C LEU A 31 4.15 7.22 -3.02
N ASN A 32 4.40 6.63 -1.85
CA ASN A 32 5.73 6.14 -1.49
C ASN A 32 5.89 4.68 -1.93
N PHE A 33 6.51 4.46 -3.08
CA PHE A 33 6.75 3.11 -3.61
C PHE A 33 7.91 2.42 -2.90
N GLY A 34 7.70 1.14 -2.54
CA GLY A 34 8.69 0.25 -1.96
C GLY A 34 9.73 -0.25 -2.98
N VAL A 35 10.64 -1.08 -2.49
CA VAL A 35 11.72 -1.67 -3.33
C VAL A 35 11.19 -2.54 -4.45
N ASP A 36 10.00 -3.15 -4.29
CA ASP A 36 9.36 -3.95 -5.33
C ASP A 36 9.14 -3.18 -6.62
N PHE A 37 8.87 -1.86 -6.52
CA PHE A 37 8.51 -1.00 -7.65
C PHE A 37 9.60 0.00 -8.04
N LYS A 38 10.44 0.42 -7.08
CA LYS A 38 11.58 1.33 -7.36
C LYS A 38 12.89 0.58 -7.63
N GLY A 39 12.98 -0.66 -7.19
CA GLY A 39 14.23 -1.40 -7.11
C GLY A 39 15.04 -1.00 -5.88
N GLY A 40 16.07 -1.78 -5.58
CA GLY A 40 16.96 -1.57 -4.45
C GLY A 40 16.99 -2.75 -3.49
N THR A 41 17.61 -2.54 -2.32
CA THR A 41 17.75 -3.56 -1.29
C THR A 41 17.03 -3.11 -0.02
N LEU A 42 16.19 -3.99 0.52
CA LEU A 42 15.55 -3.85 1.82
C LEU A 42 16.20 -4.84 2.80
N ILE A 43 16.67 -4.34 3.92
CA ILE A 43 17.30 -5.15 4.98
C ILE A 43 16.52 -4.89 6.27
N GLU A 44 15.94 -5.96 6.82
CA GLU A 44 15.38 -5.98 8.16
C GLU A 44 16.40 -6.57 9.12
N LEU A 45 16.83 -5.76 10.06
CA LEU A 45 17.96 -6.01 10.93
C LEU A 45 17.53 -5.88 12.40
N ARG A 46 17.82 -6.90 13.21
CA ARG A 46 17.72 -6.82 14.66
C ARG A 46 19.10 -6.73 15.28
N SER A 47 19.32 -5.73 16.12
CA SER A 47 20.53 -5.64 16.95
C SER A 47 20.30 -6.38 18.28
N ASN A 48 21.29 -7.17 18.68
CA ASN A 48 21.31 -7.77 20.02
C ASN A 48 21.85 -6.78 21.08
N ASP A 49 22.49 -5.70 20.64
CA ASP A 49 22.99 -4.65 21.52
C ASP A 49 21.97 -3.50 21.60
N LYS A 50 21.54 -3.16 22.82
CA LYS A 50 20.59 -2.05 23.09
C LYS A 50 21.19 -0.65 22.85
N ASN A 51 22.51 -0.54 22.79
CA ASN A 51 23.20 0.74 22.60
C ASN A 51 23.23 1.17 21.12
N ILE A 52 22.88 0.29 20.18
CA ILE A 52 22.85 0.60 18.75
C ILE A 52 21.60 1.41 18.43
N ASN A 53 21.80 2.60 17.87
CA ASN A 53 20.73 3.49 17.47
C ASN A 53 20.81 3.83 15.97
N VAL A 54 19.76 4.48 15.45
CA VAL A 54 19.70 4.90 14.03
C VAL A 54 20.89 5.75 13.62
N THR A 55 21.44 6.56 14.54
CA THR A 55 22.57 7.46 14.25
C THR A 55 23.86 6.67 14.03
N SER A 56 24.15 5.68 14.87
CA SER A 56 25.34 4.83 14.74
C SER A 56 25.27 3.97 13.46
N LEU A 57 24.09 3.41 13.15
CA LEU A 57 23.87 2.70 11.90
C LEU A 57 24.07 3.60 10.69
N ARG A 58 23.53 4.83 10.72
CA ARG A 58 23.67 5.80 9.63
C ARG A 58 25.14 6.18 9.40
N GLN A 59 25.93 6.35 10.46
CA GLN A 59 27.36 6.62 10.34
C GLN A 59 28.11 5.46 9.67
N SER A 60 27.79 4.21 10.02
CA SER A 60 28.40 3.03 9.40
C SER A 60 28.00 2.89 7.93
N PHE A 61 26.73 3.09 7.59
CA PHE A 61 26.26 3.04 6.19
C PHE A 61 26.87 4.15 5.33
N ASN A 62 27.05 5.36 5.88
CA ASN A 62 27.73 6.45 5.17
C ASN A 62 29.18 6.10 4.80
N LYS A 63 29.91 5.39 5.68
CA LYS A 63 31.27 4.94 5.41
C LYS A 63 31.35 3.93 4.28
N MET A 64 30.31 3.10 4.11
CA MET A 64 30.25 2.05 3.08
C MET A 64 29.98 2.60 1.67
N LYS A 65 29.63 3.88 1.50
CA LYS A 65 29.35 4.54 0.20
C LYS A 65 28.35 3.77 -0.67
N LEU A 66 27.29 3.24 -0.06
CA LEU A 66 26.28 2.40 -0.73
C LEU A 66 25.24 3.20 -1.54
N GLY A 67 25.39 4.51 -1.67
CA GLY A 67 24.42 5.40 -2.31
C GLY A 67 23.39 5.91 -1.31
N ASP A 68 22.24 6.32 -1.82
CA ASP A 68 21.14 6.81 -0.98
C ASP A 68 20.52 5.68 -0.19
N PHE A 69 20.37 5.89 1.12
CA PHE A 69 19.75 4.91 1.99
C PHE A 69 18.86 5.59 3.04
N ASN A 70 17.87 4.85 3.50
CA ASN A 70 16.96 5.26 4.55
C ASN A 70 16.95 4.22 5.67
N ILE A 71 17.05 4.66 6.93
CA ILE A 71 17.03 3.80 8.11
C ILE A 71 15.88 4.26 8.99
N LYS A 72 14.98 3.34 9.32
CA LYS A 72 13.84 3.57 10.23
C LYS A 72 13.84 2.50 11.32
N LYS A 73 13.37 2.85 12.53
CA LYS A 73 13.00 1.84 13.53
C LYS A 73 11.73 1.12 13.06
N PHE A 74 11.66 -0.18 13.31
CA PHE A 74 10.56 -1.03 12.89
C PHE A 74 10.18 -2.01 14.00
N GLY A 75 8.97 -1.91 14.52
CA GLY A 75 8.48 -2.78 15.58
C GLY A 75 9.13 -2.50 16.94
N ASN A 76 10.10 -3.32 17.37
CA ASN A 76 10.78 -3.16 18.65
C ASN A 76 11.89 -2.11 18.59
N GLU A 77 12.39 -1.66 19.76
CA GLU A 77 13.44 -0.65 19.84
C GLU A 77 14.75 -1.03 19.13
N ASN A 78 15.03 -2.32 19.03
CA ASN A 78 16.25 -2.86 18.45
C ASN A 78 16.08 -3.37 17.00
N ASP A 79 14.89 -3.20 16.42
CA ASP A 79 14.60 -3.60 15.05
C ASP A 79 14.73 -2.39 14.12
N PHE A 80 15.48 -2.56 13.04
CA PHE A 80 15.76 -1.52 12.05
C PHE A 80 15.40 -2.00 10.66
N LEU A 81 14.74 -1.14 9.91
CA LEU A 81 14.47 -1.32 8.49
C LEU A 81 15.38 -0.39 7.70
N ILE A 82 16.21 -0.98 6.86
CA ILE A 82 17.19 -0.27 6.05
C ILE A 82 16.83 -0.47 4.59
N LYS A 83 16.62 0.63 3.88
CA LYS A 83 16.36 0.66 2.45
C LYS A 83 17.53 1.32 1.74
N ILE A 84 18.10 0.64 0.75
CA ILE A 84 19.22 1.11 -0.06
C ILE A 84 18.73 1.24 -1.50
N GLU A 85 18.82 2.45 -2.08
CA GLU A 85 18.30 2.74 -3.43
C GLU A 85 19.33 2.45 -4.55
N LYS A 86 20.39 1.71 -4.26
CA LYS A 86 21.41 1.38 -5.26
C LYS A 86 20.90 0.34 -6.26
N LYS A 87 21.01 0.67 -7.56
CA LYS A 87 20.46 -0.14 -8.66
C LYS A 87 21.18 -1.47 -8.92
N ASP A 88 22.41 -1.62 -8.45
CA ASP A 88 23.25 -2.81 -8.69
C ASP A 88 23.82 -3.35 -7.37
N THR A 89 22.96 -3.97 -6.57
CA THR A 89 23.41 -4.68 -5.38
C THR A 89 23.50 -6.16 -5.72
N SER A 90 24.68 -6.61 -6.13
CA SER A 90 24.97 -8.05 -6.33
C SER A 90 24.83 -8.80 -4.98
N SER A 91 24.56 -10.10 -5.02
CA SER A 91 24.53 -10.94 -3.82
C SER A 91 25.78 -10.81 -2.95
N ASN A 92 26.93 -10.56 -3.56
CA ASN A 92 28.19 -10.27 -2.85
C ASN A 92 28.16 -8.97 -2.06
N ALA A 93 27.39 -7.95 -2.50
CA ALA A 93 27.29 -6.68 -1.76
C ALA A 93 26.53 -6.84 -0.43
N ILE A 94 25.57 -7.76 -0.36
CA ILE A 94 24.86 -8.07 0.89
C ILE A 94 25.80 -8.70 1.92
N GLU A 95 26.68 -9.60 1.48
CA GLU A 95 27.68 -10.22 2.36
C GLU A 95 28.71 -9.19 2.84
N VAL A 96 29.13 -8.28 1.97
CA VAL A 96 30.00 -7.16 2.35
C VAL A 96 29.32 -6.27 3.39
N ILE A 97 28.06 -5.90 3.18
CA ILE A 97 27.29 -5.11 4.16
C ILE A 97 27.20 -5.83 5.50
N LYS A 98 26.92 -7.14 5.51
CA LYS A 98 26.87 -7.93 6.73
C LYS A 98 28.21 -7.91 7.47
N LYS A 99 29.30 -8.14 6.75
CA LYS A 99 30.65 -8.16 7.29
C LYS A 99 31.06 -6.79 7.84
N ASP A 100 30.81 -5.74 7.08
CA ASP A 100 31.19 -4.37 7.45
C ASP A 100 30.39 -3.85 8.64
N LEU A 101 29.09 -4.18 8.73
CA LEU A 101 28.27 -3.84 9.91
C LEU A 101 28.78 -4.53 11.17
N THR A 102 29.07 -5.83 11.08
CA THR A 102 29.57 -6.61 12.21
C THR A 102 30.94 -6.09 12.67
N SER A 103 31.83 -5.75 11.73
CA SER A 103 33.18 -5.23 12.05
C SER A 103 33.16 -3.78 12.57
N SER A 104 32.27 -2.93 12.06
CA SER A 104 32.25 -1.48 12.41
C SER A 104 31.55 -1.19 13.72
N LEU A 105 30.53 -1.96 14.11
CA LEU A 105 29.72 -1.72 15.29
C LEU A 105 29.97 -2.74 16.41
N GLY A 106 30.80 -3.77 16.18
CA GLY A 106 31.20 -4.75 17.20
C GLY A 106 30.05 -5.58 17.78
N GLY A 107 28.83 -5.43 17.25
CA GLY A 107 27.63 -6.09 17.73
C GLY A 107 27.22 -7.30 16.88
N SER A 108 26.50 -8.22 17.51
CA SER A 108 25.85 -9.30 16.75
C SER A 108 24.52 -8.80 16.19
N PHE A 109 24.39 -8.90 14.88
CA PHE A 109 23.20 -8.53 14.13
C PHE A 109 22.50 -9.78 13.61
N ASN A 110 21.19 -9.81 13.78
CA ASN A 110 20.33 -10.83 13.17
C ASN A 110 19.61 -10.21 11.97
N PHE A 111 19.99 -10.67 10.77
CA PHE A 111 19.36 -10.26 9.51
C PHE A 111 18.10 -11.11 9.30
N ARG A 112 16.93 -10.54 9.59
CA ARG A 112 15.64 -11.23 9.56
C ARG A 112 15.11 -11.38 8.14
N ARG A 113 15.29 -10.34 7.33
CA ARG A 113 14.81 -10.28 5.95
C ARG A 113 15.78 -9.48 5.12
N VAL A 114 16.14 -10.00 3.98
CA VAL A 114 16.93 -9.28 2.98
C VAL A 114 16.27 -9.50 1.63
N GLU A 115 15.76 -8.43 1.05
CA GLU A 115 15.16 -8.42 -0.27
C GLU A 115 15.99 -7.54 -1.19
N ASN A 116 16.32 -8.06 -2.35
CA ASN A 116 17.02 -7.33 -3.38
C ASN A 116 16.25 -7.44 -4.69
N VAL A 117 15.78 -6.30 -5.19
CA VAL A 117 15.00 -6.22 -6.42
C VAL A 117 15.75 -5.38 -7.44
N GLY A 118 16.21 -6.02 -8.50
CA GLY A 118 16.87 -5.32 -9.61
C GLY A 118 15.90 -4.40 -10.37
N PRO A 119 16.42 -3.35 -11.03
CA PRO A 119 15.59 -2.33 -11.68
C PRO A 119 14.73 -2.87 -12.84
N LYS A 120 15.18 -3.91 -13.53
CA LYS A 120 14.39 -4.58 -14.57
C LYS A 120 13.19 -5.31 -13.97
N VAL A 121 13.43 -6.07 -12.90
CA VAL A 121 12.37 -6.83 -12.20
C VAL A 121 11.36 -5.88 -11.58
N SER A 122 11.80 -4.81 -10.92
CA SER A 122 10.88 -3.82 -10.31
C SER A 122 10.00 -3.12 -11.35
N SER A 123 10.55 -2.79 -12.51
CA SER A 123 9.75 -2.18 -13.59
C SER A 123 8.72 -3.15 -14.18
N GLU A 124 9.07 -4.43 -14.32
CA GLU A 124 8.14 -5.49 -14.74
C GLU A 124 7.05 -5.74 -13.70
N LEU A 125 7.39 -5.76 -12.41
CA LEU A 125 6.44 -5.91 -11.31
C LEU A 125 5.46 -4.74 -11.25
N LEU A 126 5.93 -3.49 -11.40
CA LEU A 126 5.08 -2.31 -11.44
C LEU A 126 4.08 -2.39 -12.60
N LYS A 127 4.58 -2.69 -13.81
CA LYS A 127 3.74 -2.83 -15.01
C LYS A 127 2.71 -3.93 -14.85
N SER A 128 3.12 -5.09 -14.38
CA SER A 128 2.23 -6.24 -14.16
C SER A 128 1.21 -5.95 -13.07
N GLY A 129 1.60 -5.27 -11.99
CA GLY A 129 0.70 -4.84 -10.92
C GLY A 129 -0.39 -3.88 -11.42
N ILE A 130 -0.02 -2.87 -12.21
CA ILE A 130 -0.98 -1.93 -12.81
C ILE A 130 -1.95 -2.67 -13.75
N ILE A 131 -1.44 -3.56 -14.60
CA ILE A 131 -2.28 -4.36 -15.52
C ILE A 131 -3.23 -5.27 -14.72
N ALA A 132 -2.75 -5.94 -13.68
CA ALA A 132 -3.58 -6.81 -12.84
C ALA A 132 -4.72 -6.04 -12.16
N ILE A 133 -4.44 -4.86 -11.60
CA ILE A 133 -5.46 -3.99 -11.02
C ILE A 133 -6.47 -3.56 -12.09
N ALA A 134 -6.01 -3.08 -13.23
CA ALA A 134 -6.88 -2.61 -14.31
C ALA A 134 -7.79 -3.73 -14.85
N LEU A 135 -7.26 -4.93 -15.06
CA LEU A 135 -8.04 -6.09 -15.51
C LEU A 135 -9.03 -6.55 -14.46
N SER A 136 -8.64 -6.57 -13.18
CA SER A 136 -9.55 -6.93 -12.08
C SER A 136 -10.71 -5.94 -11.97
N LEU A 137 -10.44 -4.64 -12.04
CA LEU A 137 -11.46 -3.61 -12.03
C LEU A 137 -12.38 -3.73 -13.26
N ALA A 138 -11.81 -3.89 -14.46
CA ALA A 138 -12.58 -4.06 -15.69
C ALA A 138 -13.52 -5.29 -15.63
N ALA A 139 -13.02 -6.43 -15.14
CA ALA A 139 -13.81 -7.65 -14.98
C ALA A 139 -14.95 -7.45 -13.96
N MET A 140 -14.70 -6.77 -12.85
CA MET A 140 -15.74 -6.45 -11.86
C MET A 140 -16.80 -5.51 -12.43
N LEU A 141 -16.40 -4.45 -13.13
CA LEU A 141 -17.32 -3.51 -13.75
C LEU A 141 -18.18 -4.20 -14.80
N PHE A 142 -17.59 -5.08 -15.59
CA PHE A 142 -18.31 -5.89 -16.59
C PHE A 142 -19.32 -6.83 -15.93
N TYR A 143 -18.95 -7.49 -14.83
CA TYR A 143 -19.85 -8.32 -14.05
C TYR A 143 -21.06 -7.55 -13.54
N ILE A 144 -20.85 -6.36 -12.95
CA ILE A 144 -21.93 -5.53 -12.41
C ILE A 144 -22.83 -5.03 -13.53
N TRP A 145 -22.26 -4.63 -14.66
CA TRP A 145 -23.03 -4.15 -15.81
C TRP A 145 -23.96 -5.23 -16.36
N ILE A 146 -23.55 -6.48 -16.38
CA ILE A 146 -24.42 -7.60 -16.77
C ILE A 146 -25.43 -7.95 -15.69
N ARG A 147 -25.03 -7.88 -14.42
CA ARG A 147 -25.82 -8.34 -13.27
C ARG A 147 -26.92 -7.38 -12.86
N PHE A 148 -26.67 -6.07 -13.02
CA PHE A 148 -27.55 -4.98 -12.56
C PHE A 148 -27.90 -4.02 -13.71
N GLU A 149 -28.98 -3.23 -13.48
CA GLU A 149 -29.32 -2.12 -14.34
C GLU A 149 -28.21 -1.03 -14.30
N TRP A 150 -28.08 -0.25 -15.36
CA TRP A 150 -26.98 0.71 -15.53
C TRP A 150 -26.86 1.73 -14.39
N GLN A 151 -27.98 2.14 -13.75
CA GLN A 151 -27.99 3.07 -12.62
C GLN A 151 -27.25 2.50 -11.40
N PHE A 152 -27.49 1.21 -11.08
CA PHE A 152 -26.79 0.52 -9.98
C PHE A 152 -25.32 0.29 -10.31
N SER A 153 -25.00 0.04 -11.58
CA SER A 153 -23.62 -0.12 -12.02
C SER A 153 -22.82 1.17 -11.81
N LEU A 154 -23.39 2.32 -12.15
CA LEU A 154 -22.73 3.62 -11.92
C LEU A 154 -22.48 3.88 -10.43
N GLY A 155 -23.46 3.60 -9.57
CA GLY A 155 -23.32 3.73 -8.13
C GLY A 155 -22.22 2.82 -7.55
N ALA A 156 -22.13 1.58 -8.02
CA ALA A 156 -21.08 0.64 -7.60
C ALA A 156 -19.69 1.10 -8.03
N ILE A 157 -19.54 1.63 -9.24
CA ILE A 157 -18.28 2.21 -9.72
C ILE A 157 -17.83 3.36 -8.80
N LEU A 158 -18.76 4.29 -8.49
CA LEU A 158 -18.46 5.43 -7.62
C LEU A 158 -18.07 5.00 -6.21
N ALA A 159 -18.74 4.00 -5.64
CA ALA A 159 -18.41 3.44 -4.33
C ALA A 159 -17.01 2.82 -4.34
N LEU A 160 -16.67 2.06 -5.36
CA LEU A 160 -15.36 1.44 -5.52
C LEU A 160 -14.23 2.48 -5.62
N PHE A 161 -14.42 3.49 -6.48
CA PHE A 161 -13.45 4.59 -6.58
C PHE A 161 -13.27 5.34 -5.27
N HIS A 162 -14.37 5.60 -4.57
CA HIS A 162 -14.35 6.23 -3.24
C HIS A 162 -13.44 5.45 -2.28
N ASP A 163 -13.63 4.15 -2.13
CA ASP A 163 -12.91 3.32 -1.18
C ASP A 163 -11.41 3.20 -1.51
N VAL A 164 -11.10 3.00 -2.79
CA VAL A 164 -9.71 2.93 -3.27
C VAL A 164 -8.99 4.27 -3.10
N ILE A 165 -9.63 5.39 -3.47
CA ILE A 165 -9.03 6.73 -3.37
C ILE A 165 -8.76 7.11 -1.93
N ILE A 166 -9.69 6.85 -1.01
CA ILE A 166 -9.49 7.14 0.42
C ILE A 166 -8.36 6.26 0.98
N THR A 167 -8.35 4.97 0.65
CA THR A 167 -7.28 4.07 1.10
C THR A 167 -5.92 4.55 0.63
N LEU A 168 -5.74 4.85 -0.66
CA LEU A 168 -4.49 5.37 -1.20
C LEU A 168 -4.14 6.76 -0.63
N GLY A 169 -5.14 7.59 -0.36
CA GLY A 169 -4.97 8.88 0.30
C GLY A 169 -4.38 8.76 1.70
N LEU A 170 -4.84 7.78 2.49
CA LEU A 170 -4.26 7.47 3.80
C LEU A 170 -2.81 6.97 3.69
N PHE A 171 -2.50 6.11 2.71
CA PHE A 171 -1.12 5.70 2.42
C PHE A 171 -0.22 6.89 2.10
N SER A 172 -0.71 7.82 1.27
CA SER A 172 0.00 9.07 0.97
C SER A 172 0.18 9.94 2.22
N LEU A 173 -0.89 10.13 3.02
CA LEU A 173 -0.87 10.96 4.24
C LEU A 173 0.22 10.48 5.21
N PHE A 174 0.26 9.20 5.53
CA PHE A 174 1.21 8.60 6.47
C PHE A 174 2.53 8.21 5.83
N SER A 175 2.74 8.47 4.53
CA SER A 175 3.94 8.05 3.77
C SER A 175 4.25 6.56 3.91
N LEU A 176 3.20 5.72 3.95
CA LEU A 176 3.33 4.27 4.02
C LEU A 176 3.88 3.74 2.71
N GLU A 177 4.73 2.73 2.79
CA GLU A 177 5.31 2.12 1.59
C GLU A 177 4.31 1.20 0.90
N ILE A 178 4.17 1.38 -0.43
CA ILE A 178 3.38 0.51 -1.29
C ILE A 178 4.30 -0.53 -1.90
N ASN A 179 4.07 -1.78 -1.54
CA ASN A 179 4.73 -2.97 -2.06
C ASN A 179 3.70 -3.94 -2.69
N LEU A 180 4.14 -5.09 -3.19
CA LEU A 180 3.25 -6.09 -3.79
C LEU A 180 2.16 -6.58 -2.83
N SER A 181 2.49 -6.73 -1.55
CA SER A 181 1.50 -7.15 -0.54
C SER A 181 0.39 -6.11 -0.35
N ILE A 182 0.72 -4.83 -0.44
CA ILE A 182 -0.27 -3.74 -0.37
C ILE A 182 -1.15 -3.71 -1.62
N VAL A 183 -0.58 -3.99 -2.80
CA VAL A 183 -1.39 -4.13 -4.02
C VAL A 183 -2.42 -5.25 -3.86
N ALA A 184 -2.00 -6.41 -3.33
CA ALA A 184 -2.93 -7.52 -3.03
C ALA A 184 -3.99 -7.12 -1.99
N ALA A 185 -3.61 -6.35 -0.96
CA ALA A 185 -4.55 -5.84 0.03
C ALA A 185 -5.58 -4.87 -0.58
N VAL A 186 -5.16 -3.96 -1.47
CA VAL A 186 -6.08 -3.06 -2.18
C VAL A 186 -7.06 -3.85 -3.05
N LEU A 187 -6.59 -4.88 -3.77
CA LEU A 187 -7.47 -5.77 -4.54
C LEU A 187 -8.47 -6.51 -3.63
N THR A 188 -8.05 -6.89 -2.42
CA THR A 188 -8.94 -7.50 -1.43
C THR A 188 -10.01 -6.51 -0.96
N ILE A 189 -9.66 -5.26 -0.66
CA ILE A 189 -10.61 -4.19 -0.30
C ILE A 189 -11.63 -4.00 -1.43
N VAL A 190 -11.17 -3.93 -2.67
CA VAL A 190 -12.01 -3.83 -3.87
C VAL A 190 -13.01 -4.99 -3.93
N GLY A 191 -12.55 -6.22 -3.71
CA GLY A 191 -13.42 -7.41 -3.71
C GLY A 191 -14.47 -7.39 -2.60
N TYR A 192 -14.10 -7.00 -1.39
CA TYR A 192 -15.04 -6.90 -0.27
C TYR A 192 -16.05 -5.78 -0.46
N SER A 193 -15.60 -4.57 -0.80
CA SER A 193 -16.48 -3.42 -1.06
C SER A 193 -17.52 -3.73 -2.13
N MET A 194 -17.07 -4.42 -3.20
CA MET A 194 -17.95 -4.84 -4.27
C MET A 194 -18.98 -5.88 -3.83
N ASN A 195 -18.57 -6.87 -3.04
CA ASN A 195 -19.48 -7.89 -2.52
C ASN A 195 -20.61 -7.28 -1.69
N ASP A 196 -20.26 -6.34 -0.79
CA ASP A 196 -21.23 -5.66 0.05
C ASP A 196 -22.19 -4.79 -0.78
N THR A 197 -21.66 -4.08 -1.79
CA THR A 197 -22.45 -3.27 -2.72
C THR A 197 -23.46 -4.13 -3.49
N VAL A 198 -23.04 -5.30 -3.99
CA VAL A 198 -23.91 -6.25 -4.71
C VAL A 198 -25.06 -6.73 -3.80
N VAL A 199 -24.75 -7.10 -2.55
CA VAL A 199 -25.77 -7.56 -1.59
C VAL A 199 -26.78 -6.45 -1.28
N ILE A 200 -26.32 -5.22 -1.07
CA ILE A 200 -27.19 -4.07 -0.83
C ILE A 200 -28.09 -3.80 -2.05
N TYR A 201 -27.53 -3.81 -3.24
CA TYR A 201 -28.29 -3.55 -4.47
C TYR A 201 -29.30 -4.64 -4.81
N ASP A 202 -28.98 -5.91 -4.57
CA ASP A 202 -29.96 -6.98 -4.70
C ASP A 202 -31.14 -6.77 -3.75
N ARG A 203 -30.87 -6.32 -2.52
CA ARG A 203 -31.95 -6.03 -1.55
C ARG A 203 -32.78 -4.80 -1.94
N VAL A 204 -32.14 -3.75 -2.41
CA VAL A 204 -32.85 -2.56 -2.93
C VAL A 204 -33.73 -2.95 -4.11
N ARG A 205 -33.22 -3.72 -5.06
CA ARG A 205 -33.97 -4.21 -6.23
C ARG A 205 -35.16 -5.09 -5.84
N GLU A 206 -34.98 -5.98 -4.87
CA GLU A 206 -36.07 -6.81 -4.33
C GLU A 206 -37.19 -5.94 -3.74
N ASN A 207 -36.82 -4.93 -2.94
CA ASN A 207 -37.77 -4.02 -2.33
C ASN A 207 -38.50 -3.14 -3.38
N LEU A 208 -37.78 -2.61 -4.37
CA LEU A 208 -38.38 -1.83 -5.45
C LEU A 208 -39.44 -2.64 -6.19
N ARG A 209 -39.18 -3.90 -6.49
CA ARG A 209 -40.14 -4.80 -7.14
C ARG A 209 -41.38 -5.07 -6.28
N LYS A 210 -41.21 -5.20 -4.95
CA LYS A 210 -42.34 -5.44 -4.03
C LYS A 210 -43.25 -4.22 -3.88
N PHE A 211 -42.72 -3.00 -4.05
CA PHE A 211 -43.44 -1.75 -3.84
C PHE A 211 -43.80 -1.02 -5.15
N SER A 212 -43.41 -1.57 -6.32
CA SER A 212 -43.79 -1.00 -7.62
C SER A 212 -45.24 -1.33 -8.02
N ASP A 213 -45.88 -2.27 -7.31
CA ASP A 213 -47.26 -2.68 -7.56
C ASP A 213 -48.28 -1.98 -6.65
N ILE A 214 -47.86 -0.87 -5.98
CA ILE A 214 -48.72 0.03 -5.23
C ILE A 214 -48.78 1.37 -5.94
#